data_dcb4ffde09cdfa0bdb83604e37d76054
#
_entry.id   dcb4ffde09cdfa0bdb83604e37d76054
#
_cell.length_a   1.000
_cell.length_b   1.000
_cell.length_c   1.000
_cell.angle_alpha   90.00
_cell.angle_beta   90.00
_cell.angle_gamma   90.00
#
_symmetry.space_group_name_H-M   'P 1'
#
loop_
_entity.id
_entity.type
_entity.pdbx_description
1 polymer ?
#
loop_
_entity_poly.entity_id
_entity_poly.type
_entity_poly.pdbx_seq_one_letter_code
_entity_poly.pdbx_strand_id
1 'polypeptide(L)'
;MTRSELFSSRKYAKMQRLKDSELSKSPSEVFEIICKLGKGSYGSVFKARYKATGGIVAVKKVPVDSDLTDIVKEISIMQQCDSPFIVKCYGSMFDSQDLWICMEYCGAGSIADIMRLRGKTLGEDEIATVLHYSLRGLDYLHQMRKIHRDIKAGNILLLNSGTAKLADFGVAGQLSDTLAKRNTVIGTPYWMAPEVIQEIGYNYSADIWSLGITAIEMADGKPPLADIHPMRALFMIPSQPPPALRKPSTWSAEFRAFSRPTAAALLQTEFIRNSKPCSILLARPASADDVEEGSGTMVRQNRRVNSTDDGRHE
;
A
#
# COMPACT_ATOMS: atom_id res chain seq x y z
N MET A 1 41.17 -6.43 -16.88
CA MET A 1 39.71 -6.40 -16.89
C MET A 1 39.23 -7.52 -15.99
N THR A 2 38.80 -7.18 -14.80
CA THR A 2 38.41 -8.12 -13.75
C THR A 2 36.91 -8.48 -13.90
N ARG A 3 36.57 -9.72 -13.54
CA ARG A 3 35.23 -10.32 -13.62
C ARG A 3 34.14 -9.51 -12.88
N SER A 4 34.51 -8.49 -12.08
CA SER A 4 33.61 -7.62 -11.32
C SER A 4 32.97 -6.49 -12.15
N GLU A 5 33.55 -6.12 -13.31
CA GLU A 5 33.03 -5.04 -14.16
C GLU A 5 31.92 -5.50 -15.11
N LEU A 6 31.71 -6.81 -15.25
CA LEU A 6 30.67 -7.38 -16.14
C LEU A 6 29.28 -7.48 -15.50
N PHE A 7 29.14 -7.24 -14.19
CA PHE A 7 27.85 -7.28 -13.48
C PHE A 7 27.17 -5.91 -13.32
N SER A 8 27.82 -4.82 -13.72
CA SER A 8 27.39 -3.45 -13.36
C SER A 8 26.57 -2.69 -14.40
N SER A 9 26.08 -3.26 -15.50
CA SER A 9 25.22 -2.48 -16.41
C SER A 9 24.32 -3.28 -17.35
N ARG A 10 23.64 -4.29 -16.88
CA ARG A 10 22.35 -4.59 -17.52
C ARG A 10 21.34 -3.56 -16.98
N LYS A 11 21.24 -2.41 -17.66
CA LYS A 11 20.09 -1.51 -17.54
C LYS A 11 18.85 -2.36 -17.84
N TYR A 12 18.14 -2.80 -16.77
CA TYR A 12 16.82 -3.41 -16.95
C TYR A 12 15.99 -2.38 -17.72
N ALA A 13 15.55 -2.74 -18.91
CA ALA A 13 14.69 -1.86 -19.70
C ALA A 13 13.49 -1.50 -18.82
N LYS A 14 13.19 -0.19 -18.70
CA LYS A 14 12.07 0.31 -17.92
C LYS A 14 10.81 -0.41 -18.41
N MET A 15 10.12 -1.12 -17.53
CA MET A 15 8.91 -1.85 -17.86
C MET A 15 7.90 -0.90 -18.48
N GLN A 16 7.39 -1.25 -19.66
CA GLN A 16 6.32 -0.54 -20.36
C GLN A 16 5.00 -1.27 -20.13
N ARG A 17 3.90 -0.67 -20.56
CA ARG A 17 2.61 -1.36 -20.58
C ARG A 17 2.71 -2.65 -21.40
N LEU A 18 1.99 -3.67 -20.95
CA LEU A 18 1.83 -4.92 -21.68
C LEU A 18 1.16 -4.63 -23.04
N LYS A 19 1.66 -5.28 -24.08
CA LYS A 19 1.10 -5.19 -25.42
C LYS A 19 -0.16 -6.08 -25.52
N ASP A 20 -1.06 -5.77 -26.43
CA ASP A 20 -2.26 -6.57 -26.67
C ASP A 20 -1.93 -8.04 -26.98
N SER A 21 -0.83 -8.28 -27.70
CA SER A 21 -0.32 -9.62 -28.00
C SER A 21 0.17 -10.40 -26.78
N GLU A 22 0.42 -9.72 -25.66
CA GLU A 22 0.81 -10.33 -24.38
C GLU A 22 -0.41 -10.52 -23.48
N LEU A 23 -1.36 -9.56 -23.53
CA LEU A 23 -2.61 -9.62 -22.78
C LEU A 23 -3.51 -10.79 -23.20
N SER A 24 -3.35 -11.27 -24.45
CA SER A 24 -4.07 -12.44 -24.99
C SER A 24 -3.46 -13.80 -24.61
N LYS A 25 -2.27 -13.81 -23.98
CA LYS A 25 -1.60 -15.05 -23.54
C LYS A 25 -2.01 -15.45 -22.14
N SER A 26 -1.72 -16.70 -21.77
CA SER A 26 -1.79 -17.12 -20.37
C SER A 26 -0.80 -16.31 -19.52
N PRO A 27 -1.19 -15.82 -18.32
CA PRO A 27 -0.29 -15.09 -17.42
C PRO A 27 1.01 -15.84 -17.12
N SER A 28 0.97 -17.16 -17.03
CA SER A 28 2.12 -18.01 -16.81
C SER A 28 3.12 -18.04 -17.98
N GLU A 29 2.68 -17.73 -19.20
CA GLU A 29 3.57 -17.56 -20.35
C GLU A 29 4.33 -16.23 -20.30
N VAL A 30 3.72 -15.20 -19.74
CA VAL A 30 4.25 -13.83 -19.68
C VAL A 30 5.10 -13.60 -18.42
N PHE A 31 4.68 -14.17 -17.28
CA PHE A 31 5.32 -13.99 -15.99
C PHE A 31 5.82 -15.29 -15.38
N GLU A 32 6.93 -15.20 -14.66
CA GLU A 32 7.45 -16.23 -13.78
C GLU A 32 7.30 -15.74 -12.34
N ILE A 33 6.49 -16.43 -11.53
CA ILE A 33 6.33 -16.11 -10.11
C ILE A 33 7.61 -16.51 -9.36
N ILE A 34 8.19 -15.56 -8.62
CA ILE A 34 9.40 -15.77 -7.83
C ILE A 34 9.04 -16.14 -6.39
N CYS A 35 8.25 -15.28 -5.72
CA CYS A 35 7.81 -15.52 -4.34
C CYS A 35 6.54 -14.73 -4.04
N LYS A 36 5.85 -15.13 -2.98
CA LYS A 36 4.72 -14.38 -2.43
C LYS A 36 5.24 -13.23 -1.57
N LEU A 37 4.73 -12.02 -1.81
CA LEU A 37 5.05 -10.81 -1.04
C LEU A 37 4.09 -10.60 0.13
N GLY A 38 2.80 -10.89 -0.08
CA GLY A 38 1.80 -10.69 0.96
C GLY A 38 0.42 -11.20 0.55
N LYS A 39 -0.50 -11.15 1.52
CA LYS A 39 -1.93 -11.40 1.32
C LYS A 39 -2.67 -10.13 1.75
N GLY A 40 -3.33 -9.48 0.81
CA GLY A 40 -4.24 -8.37 1.07
C GLY A 40 -5.68 -8.84 1.27
N SER A 41 -6.57 -7.90 1.56
CA SER A 41 -8.01 -8.16 1.76
C SER A 41 -8.67 -8.79 0.53
N TYR A 42 -8.14 -8.51 -0.66
CA TYR A 42 -8.76 -8.91 -1.94
C TYR A 42 -7.91 -9.88 -2.76
N GLY A 43 -6.87 -10.46 -2.19
CA GLY A 43 -6.03 -11.41 -2.92
C GLY A 43 -4.59 -11.49 -2.43
N SER A 44 -3.75 -12.14 -3.22
CA SER A 44 -2.34 -12.34 -2.90
C SER A 44 -1.44 -11.57 -3.87
N VAL A 45 -0.40 -10.95 -3.35
CA VAL A 45 0.61 -10.22 -4.15
C VAL A 45 1.88 -11.05 -4.23
N PHE A 46 2.45 -11.14 -5.44
CA PHE A 46 3.65 -11.91 -5.74
C PHE A 46 4.70 -11.03 -6.41
N LYS A 47 5.96 -11.28 -6.10
CA LYS A 47 7.09 -10.84 -6.91
C LYS A 47 7.19 -11.76 -8.11
N ALA A 48 7.29 -11.19 -9.30
CA ALA A 48 7.37 -11.94 -10.54
C ALA A 48 8.44 -11.36 -11.46
N ARG A 49 8.93 -12.20 -12.37
CA ARG A 49 9.79 -11.80 -13.47
C ARG A 49 8.97 -11.72 -14.75
N TYR A 50 9.03 -10.59 -15.42
CA TYR A 50 8.49 -10.44 -16.77
C TYR A 50 9.45 -11.12 -17.76
N LYS A 51 9.03 -12.21 -18.38
CA LYS A 51 9.89 -13.11 -19.18
C LYS A 51 10.53 -12.44 -20.38
N ALA A 52 9.82 -11.50 -21.02
CA ALA A 52 10.31 -10.85 -22.24
C ALA A 52 11.56 -9.97 -22.01
N THR A 53 11.71 -9.35 -20.82
CA THR A 53 12.83 -8.44 -20.52
C THR A 53 13.66 -8.85 -19.32
N GLY A 54 13.19 -9.83 -18.52
CA GLY A 54 13.76 -10.18 -17.24
C GLY A 54 13.46 -9.18 -16.11
N GLY A 55 12.66 -8.13 -16.38
CA GLY A 55 12.29 -7.10 -15.41
C GLY A 55 11.47 -7.66 -14.24
N ILE A 56 11.65 -7.08 -13.06
CA ILE A 56 10.90 -7.47 -11.86
C ILE A 56 9.63 -6.63 -11.75
N VAL A 57 8.52 -7.29 -11.49
CA VAL A 57 7.18 -6.71 -11.33
C VAL A 57 6.49 -7.26 -10.09
N ALA A 58 5.46 -6.59 -9.61
CA ALA A 58 4.50 -7.12 -8.67
C ALA A 58 3.26 -7.61 -9.43
N VAL A 59 2.76 -8.79 -9.08
CA VAL A 59 1.53 -9.35 -9.63
C VAL A 59 0.55 -9.58 -8.51
N LYS A 60 -0.59 -8.90 -8.55
CA LYS A 60 -1.70 -9.10 -7.61
C LYS A 60 -2.69 -10.05 -8.27
N LYS A 61 -2.95 -11.19 -7.61
CA LYS A 61 -3.97 -12.17 -8.01
C LYS A 61 -5.21 -11.94 -7.17
N VAL A 62 -6.31 -11.66 -7.83
CA VAL A 62 -7.61 -11.42 -7.23
C VAL A 62 -8.55 -12.53 -7.70
N PRO A 63 -9.06 -13.41 -6.80
CA PRO A 63 -10.06 -14.40 -7.14
C PRO A 63 -11.32 -13.73 -7.69
N VAL A 64 -11.90 -14.34 -8.70
CA VAL A 64 -13.07 -13.79 -9.36
C VAL A 64 -14.24 -14.73 -9.14
N ASP A 65 -15.04 -14.43 -8.14
CA ASP A 65 -16.21 -15.21 -7.77
C ASP A 65 -17.53 -14.69 -8.38
N SER A 66 -17.52 -13.50 -9.05
CA SER A 66 -18.74 -12.84 -9.54
C SER A 66 -18.45 -11.63 -10.47
N ASP A 67 -19.48 -10.89 -10.82
CA ASP A 67 -19.50 -9.80 -11.78
C ASP A 67 -18.22 -8.93 -11.82
N LEU A 68 -17.49 -9.07 -12.93
CA LEU A 68 -16.21 -8.42 -13.18
C LEU A 68 -16.32 -6.98 -13.67
N THR A 69 -17.52 -6.54 -14.00
CA THR A 69 -17.74 -5.27 -14.69
C THR A 69 -17.14 -4.09 -13.93
N ASP A 70 -17.26 -4.11 -12.62
CA ASP A 70 -16.75 -3.04 -11.77
C ASP A 70 -15.24 -3.13 -11.58
N ILE A 71 -14.70 -4.32 -11.43
CA ILE A 71 -13.24 -4.55 -11.31
C ILE A 71 -12.52 -4.12 -12.60
N VAL A 72 -13.09 -4.45 -13.76
CA VAL A 72 -12.53 -4.06 -15.08
C VAL A 72 -12.52 -2.55 -15.25
N LYS A 73 -13.59 -1.85 -14.84
CA LYS A 73 -13.66 -0.37 -14.89
C LYS A 73 -12.56 0.25 -14.03
N GLU A 74 -12.35 -0.26 -12.81
CA GLU A 74 -11.34 0.26 -11.91
C GLU A 74 -9.91 0.02 -12.40
N ILE A 75 -9.65 -1.17 -12.94
CA ILE A 75 -8.35 -1.45 -13.58
C ILE A 75 -8.09 -0.50 -14.74
N SER A 76 -9.11 -0.23 -15.56
CA SER A 76 -9.03 0.78 -16.62
C SER A 76 -8.63 2.15 -16.06
N ILE A 77 -9.17 2.53 -14.90
CA ILE A 77 -8.81 3.76 -14.20
C ILE A 77 -7.35 3.72 -13.72
N MET A 78 -6.91 2.61 -13.12
CA MET A 78 -5.52 2.44 -12.68
C MET A 78 -4.55 2.50 -13.85
N GLN A 79 -4.88 1.91 -14.98
CA GLN A 79 -4.08 1.94 -16.20
C GLN A 79 -3.93 3.35 -16.78
N GLN A 80 -4.91 4.23 -16.59
CA GLN A 80 -4.85 5.62 -17.05
C GLN A 80 -3.94 6.50 -16.20
N CYS A 81 -3.62 6.10 -14.97
CA CYS A 81 -2.77 6.87 -14.09
C CYS A 81 -1.29 6.76 -14.51
N ASP A 82 -0.66 7.91 -14.71
CA ASP A 82 0.78 8.02 -15.00
C ASP A 82 1.39 9.15 -14.16
N SER A 83 1.76 8.81 -12.94
CA SER A 83 2.35 9.74 -11.98
C SER A 83 3.53 9.06 -11.28
N PRO A 84 4.62 9.78 -10.99
CA PRO A 84 5.75 9.25 -10.22
C PRO A 84 5.38 8.93 -8.77
N PHE A 85 4.22 9.38 -8.29
CA PHE A 85 3.75 9.21 -6.92
C PHE A 85 2.66 8.15 -6.78
N ILE A 86 2.31 7.48 -7.88
CA ILE A 86 1.33 6.40 -7.93
C ILE A 86 2.03 5.13 -8.40
N VAL A 87 1.73 3.99 -7.81
CA VAL A 87 2.21 2.69 -8.29
C VAL A 87 1.66 2.44 -9.69
N LYS A 88 2.55 2.24 -10.66
CA LYS A 88 2.16 2.09 -12.07
C LYS A 88 1.51 0.73 -12.31
N CYS A 89 0.38 0.71 -13.00
CA CYS A 89 -0.24 -0.50 -13.53
C CYS A 89 0.23 -0.73 -14.96
N TYR A 90 0.77 -1.90 -15.24
CA TYR A 90 1.27 -2.26 -16.58
C TYR A 90 0.24 -3.00 -17.42
N GLY A 91 -0.76 -3.58 -16.81
CA GLY A 91 -1.85 -4.29 -17.45
C GLY A 91 -2.49 -5.32 -16.53
N SER A 92 -3.57 -5.92 -17.01
CA SER A 92 -4.26 -7.00 -16.31
C SER A 92 -4.59 -8.13 -17.27
N MET A 93 -4.57 -9.34 -16.77
CA MET A 93 -4.81 -10.56 -17.54
C MET A 93 -5.73 -11.48 -16.75
N PHE A 94 -6.49 -12.29 -17.46
CA PHE A 94 -7.35 -13.31 -16.89
C PHE A 94 -6.68 -14.67 -16.97
N ASP A 95 -6.79 -15.44 -15.89
CA ASP A 95 -6.44 -16.85 -15.85
C ASP A 95 -7.57 -17.61 -15.14
N SER A 96 -8.34 -18.35 -15.92
CA SER A 96 -9.47 -19.21 -15.54
C SER A 96 -10.29 -18.83 -14.27
N GLN A 97 -9.67 -18.53 -13.16
CA GLN A 97 -10.30 -18.20 -11.86
C GLN A 97 -9.78 -16.94 -11.21
N ASP A 98 -8.64 -16.39 -11.67
CA ASP A 98 -7.97 -15.25 -11.08
C ASP A 98 -7.79 -14.12 -12.09
N LEU A 99 -7.99 -12.90 -11.61
CA LEU A 99 -7.54 -11.71 -12.30
C LEU A 99 -6.12 -11.38 -11.83
N TRP A 100 -5.19 -11.30 -12.78
CA TRP A 100 -3.80 -10.95 -12.54
C TRP A 100 -3.58 -9.48 -12.91
N ILE A 101 -3.22 -8.67 -11.94
CA ILE A 101 -2.90 -7.25 -12.12
C ILE A 101 -1.39 -7.09 -12.03
N CYS A 102 -0.76 -6.71 -13.15
CA CYS A 102 0.69 -6.48 -13.21
C CYS A 102 1.01 -5.02 -12.87
N MET A 103 1.85 -4.82 -11.87
CA MET A 103 2.17 -3.50 -11.30
C MET A 103 3.67 -3.30 -11.12
N GLU A 104 4.06 -2.05 -10.90
CA GLU A 104 5.40 -1.66 -10.50
C GLU A 104 5.81 -2.34 -9.19
N TYR A 105 7.02 -2.89 -9.17
CA TYR A 105 7.56 -3.52 -7.97
C TYR A 105 8.24 -2.49 -7.08
N CYS A 106 7.72 -2.30 -5.88
CA CYS A 106 8.26 -1.43 -4.84
C CYS A 106 9.08 -2.26 -3.85
N GLY A 107 10.40 -2.34 -4.09
CA GLY A 107 11.27 -3.32 -3.44
C GLY A 107 11.53 -3.07 -1.95
N ALA A 108 11.32 -1.84 -1.45
CA ALA A 108 11.49 -1.53 -0.03
C ALA A 108 10.23 -1.83 0.83
N GLY A 109 9.13 -2.31 0.20
CA GLY A 109 7.90 -2.65 0.90
C GLY A 109 7.03 -1.45 1.25
N SER A 110 6.04 -1.64 2.12
CA SER A 110 5.16 -0.58 2.61
C SER A 110 5.75 0.15 3.82
N ILE A 111 5.22 1.35 4.12
CA ILE A 111 5.57 2.09 5.34
C ILE A 111 5.24 1.26 6.60
N ALA A 112 4.13 0.51 6.58
CA ALA A 112 3.78 -0.40 7.67
C ALA A 112 4.82 -1.54 7.82
N ASP A 113 5.32 -2.10 6.72
CA ASP A 113 6.38 -3.12 6.74
C ASP A 113 7.68 -2.56 7.30
N ILE A 114 8.04 -1.33 6.92
CA ILE A 114 9.26 -0.67 7.42
C ILE A 114 9.19 -0.44 8.93
N MET A 115 8.06 0.07 9.45
CA MET A 115 7.88 0.23 10.89
C MET A 115 7.97 -1.10 11.63
N ARG A 116 7.34 -2.14 11.09
CA ARG A 116 7.38 -3.50 11.65
C ARG A 116 8.79 -4.07 11.65
N LEU A 117 9.51 -3.98 10.53
CA LEU A 117 10.88 -4.51 10.40
C LEU A 117 11.88 -3.76 11.28
N ARG A 118 11.70 -2.44 11.44
CA ARG A 118 12.53 -1.62 12.30
C ARG A 118 12.20 -1.76 13.80
N GLY A 119 11.02 -2.32 14.13
CA GLY A 119 10.52 -2.38 15.50
C GLY A 119 10.27 -1.01 16.13
N LYS A 120 10.13 0.05 15.32
CA LYS A 120 9.93 1.44 15.77
C LYS A 120 9.09 2.25 14.79
N THR A 121 8.48 3.31 15.32
CA THR A 121 7.74 4.33 14.56
C THR A 121 8.67 5.25 13.77
N LEU A 122 8.10 6.07 12.90
CA LEU A 122 8.85 7.05 12.12
C LEU A 122 9.09 8.33 12.91
N GLY A 123 10.23 8.97 12.65
CA GLY A 123 10.52 10.31 13.11
C GLY A 123 9.77 11.37 12.29
N GLU A 124 9.71 12.60 12.81
CA GLU A 124 8.94 13.69 12.20
C GLU A 124 9.38 14.01 10.77
N ASP A 125 10.69 14.08 10.52
CA ASP A 125 11.24 14.29 9.18
C ASP A 125 10.87 13.16 8.19
N GLU A 126 10.86 11.90 8.68
CA GLU A 126 10.43 10.76 7.88
C GLU A 126 8.94 10.85 7.55
N ILE A 127 8.10 11.20 8.54
CA ILE A 127 6.66 11.39 8.37
C ILE A 127 6.39 12.52 7.37
N ALA A 128 7.04 13.68 7.53
CA ALA A 128 6.89 14.80 6.60
C ALA A 128 7.24 14.40 5.16
N THR A 129 8.31 13.61 4.99
CA THR A 129 8.73 13.10 3.68
C THR A 129 7.69 12.16 3.08
N VAL A 130 7.17 11.19 3.84
CA VAL A 130 6.12 10.28 3.37
C VAL A 130 4.86 11.05 3.00
N LEU A 131 4.43 12.00 3.84
CA LEU A 131 3.26 12.83 3.60
C LEU A 131 3.43 13.71 2.35
N HIS A 132 4.62 14.28 2.12
CA HIS A 132 4.92 15.04 0.91
C HIS A 132 4.63 14.24 -0.37
N TYR A 133 5.21 13.02 -0.46
CA TYR A 133 5.00 12.16 -1.63
C TYR A 133 3.54 11.69 -1.76
N SER A 134 2.90 11.35 -0.63
CA SER A 134 1.50 10.93 -0.60
C SER A 134 0.55 12.05 -1.03
N LEU A 135 0.78 13.28 -0.57
CA LEU A 135 0.01 14.45 -0.97
C LEU A 135 0.16 14.75 -2.47
N ARG A 136 1.35 14.59 -3.04
CA ARG A 136 1.54 14.73 -4.49
C ARG A 136 0.78 13.67 -5.28
N GLY A 137 0.71 12.44 -4.76
CA GLY A 137 -0.11 11.39 -5.32
C GLY A 137 -1.60 11.69 -5.23
N LEU A 138 -2.08 12.17 -4.08
CA LEU A 138 -3.48 12.56 -3.89
C LEU A 138 -3.86 13.77 -4.73
N ASP A 139 -3.02 14.81 -4.79
CA ASP A 139 -3.26 15.98 -5.64
C ASP A 139 -3.45 15.56 -7.10
N TYR A 140 -2.58 14.69 -7.62
CA TYR A 140 -2.72 14.12 -8.96
C TYR A 140 -4.06 13.38 -9.14
N LEU A 141 -4.44 12.49 -8.21
CA LEU A 141 -5.70 11.73 -8.30
C LEU A 141 -6.92 12.67 -8.24
N HIS A 142 -6.91 13.64 -7.34
CA HIS A 142 -8.01 14.60 -7.15
C HIS A 142 -8.19 15.50 -8.38
N GLN A 143 -7.11 15.95 -9.03
CA GLN A 143 -7.18 16.65 -10.32
C GLN A 143 -7.77 15.76 -11.43
N MET A 144 -7.50 14.46 -11.41
CA MET A 144 -8.11 13.46 -12.28
C MET A 144 -9.55 13.09 -11.87
N ARG A 145 -10.14 13.77 -10.88
CA ARG A 145 -11.47 13.51 -10.30
C ARG A 145 -11.60 12.08 -9.74
N LYS A 146 -10.52 11.57 -9.14
CA LYS A 146 -10.48 10.24 -8.53
C LYS A 146 -10.22 10.35 -7.03
N ILE A 147 -10.84 9.47 -6.25
CA ILE A 147 -10.67 9.35 -4.81
C ILE A 147 -9.97 8.02 -4.54
N HIS A 148 -8.98 8.02 -3.66
CA HIS A 148 -8.19 6.82 -3.35
C HIS A 148 -8.96 5.81 -2.50
N ARG A 149 -9.64 6.29 -1.43
CA ARG A 149 -10.53 5.55 -0.51
C ARG A 149 -9.85 4.57 0.48
N ASP A 150 -8.59 4.20 0.30
CA ASP A 150 -7.89 3.26 1.20
C ASP A 150 -6.47 3.75 1.52
N ILE A 151 -6.34 5.01 1.98
CA ILE A 151 -5.07 5.56 2.44
C ILE A 151 -4.76 5.02 3.83
N LYS A 152 -3.60 4.35 3.94
CA LYS A 152 -3.02 3.80 5.18
C LYS A 152 -1.54 3.48 4.96
N ALA A 153 -0.76 3.31 6.03
CA ALA A 153 0.68 3.03 5.91
C ALA A 153 0.98 1.74 5.10
N GLY A 154 0.08 0.77 5.11
CA GLY A 154 0.20 -0.44 4.29
C GLY A 154 0.05 -0.23 2.79
N ASN A 155 -0.59 0.88 2.36
CA ASN A 155 -0.81 1.22 0.96
C ASN A 155 0.10 2.35 0.46
N ILE A 156 1.08 2.77 1.26
CA ILE A 156 2.16 3.67 0.84
C ILE A 156 3.42 2.82 0.68
N LEU A 157 3.82 2.56 -0.56
CA LEU A 157 4.94 1.69 -0.90
C LEU A 157 6.20 2.50 -1.21
N LEU A 158 7.36 1.97 -0.88
CA LEU A 158 8.65 2.58 -1.19
C LEU A 158 9.39 1.84 -2.30
N LEU A 159 9.91 2.61 -3.24
CA LEU A 159 10.95 2.14 -4.15
C LEU A 159 12.28 2.02 -3.41
N ASN A 160 13.22 1.25 -3.97
CA ASN A 160 14.59 1.17 -3.45
C ASN A 160 15.34 2.53 -3.46
N SER A 161 14.80 3.53 -4.17
CA SER A 161 15.27 4.93 -4.12
C SER A 161 14.79 5.71 -2.89
N GLY A 162 13.85 5.16 -2.11
CA GLY A 162 13.15 5.86 -1.03
C GLY A 162 11.93 6.65 -1.49
N THR A 163 11.63 6.71 -2.79
CA THR A 163 10.45 7.40 -3.30
C THR A 163 9.20 6.68 -2.84
N ALA A 164 8.29 7.38 -2.15
CA ALA A 164 7.01 6.82 -1.73
C ALA A 164 5.96 6.97 -2.84
N LYS A 165 5.10 5.94 -2.97
CA LYS A 165 4.04 5.86 -3.97
C LYS A 165 2.76 5.32 -3.34
N LEU A 166 1.62 5.86 -3.75
CA LEU A 166 0.31 5.33 -3.37
C LEU A 166 -0.03 4.10 -4.18
N ALA A 167 -0.53 3.07 -3.50
CA ALA A 167 -0.91 1.78 -4.08
C ALA A 167 -2.35 1.41 -3.70
N ASP A 168 -2.93 0.46 -4.44
CA ASP A 168 -4.25 -0.13 -4.14
C ASP A 168 -5.42 0.88 -4.07
N PHE A 169 -5.40 1.89 -4.96
CA PHE A 169 -6.54 2.79 -5.13
C PHE A 169 -7.55 2.17 -6.12
N GLY A 170 -8.83 2.38 -5.84
CA GLY A 170 -9.93 2.02 -6.76
C GLY A 170 -10.51 0.63 -6.52
N VAL A 171 -9.71 -0.45 -6.53
CA VAL A 171 -10.21 -1.83 -6.34
C VAL A 171 -10.84 -2.04 -4.96
N ALA A 172 -10.35 -1.33 -3.95
CA ALA A 172 -10.86 -1.44 -2.59
C ALA A 172 -12.23 -0.78 -2.40
N GLY A 173 -12.50 0.34 -3.08
CA GLY A 173 -13.72 1.12 -2.87
C GLY A 173 -14.98 0.40 -3.35
N GLN A 174 -14.97 -0.16 -4.57
CA GLN A 174 -16.16 -0.83 -5.13
C GLN A 174 -16.33 -2.26 -4.61
N LEU A 175 -15.26 -2.99 -4.35
CA LEU A 175 -15.36 -4.29 -3.68
C LEU A 175 -15.91 -4.14 -2.26
N SER A 176 -15.58 -3.06 -1.53
CA SER A 176 -16.18 -2.79 -0.23
C SER A 176 -17.66 -2.39 -0.35
N ASP A 177 -18.06 -1.60 -1.36
CA ASP A 177 -19.46 -1.23 -1.59
C ASP A 177 -20.31 -2.46 -1.98
N THR A 178 -19.77 -3.37 -2.78
CA THR A 178 -20.46 -4.62 -3.18
C THR A 178 -20.49 -5.64 -2.04
N LEU A 179 -19.45 -5.71 -1.20
CA LEU A 179 -19.36 -6.59 -0.05
C LEU A 179 -20.11 -6.04 1.17
N ALA A 180 -20.20 -4.72 1.35
CA ALA A 180 -21.06 -4.11 2.37
C ALA A 180 -22.54 -4.45 2.14
N LYS A 181 -23.00 -4.55 0.88
CA LYS A 181 -24.33 -5.08 0.53
C LYS A 181 -24.53 -6.57 0.89
N ARG A 182 -23.46 -7.32 1.17
CA ARG A 182 -23.49 -8.75 1.56
C ARG A 182 -23.32 -8.98 3.06
N ASN A 183 -23.58 -7.99 3.91
CA ASN A 183 -23.50 -8.08 5.39
C ASN A 183 -22.13 -8.51 5.95
N THR A 184 -21.05 -8.38 5.18
CA THR A 184 -19.70 -8.65 5.68
C THR A 184 -18.98 -7.32 5.81
N VAL A 185 -18.82 -6.81 7.03
CA VAL A 185 -17.96 -5.65 7.33
C VAL A 185 -16.52 -6.05 7.06
N ILE A 186 -16.10 -5.96 5.79
CA ILE A 186 -14.74 -6.27 5.36
C ILE A 186 -14.02 -4.93 5.17
N GLY A 187 -13.28 -4.54 6.17
CA GLY A 187 -12.40 -3.40 6.18
C GLY A 187 -12.16 -2.96 7.61
N THR A 188 -10.96 -2.51 7.89
CA THR A 188 -10.63 -1.96 9.19
C THR A 188 -11.01 -0.47 9.18
N PRO A 189 -12.05 -0.02 9.89
CA PRO A 189 -12.66 1.30 9.71
C PRO A 189 -11.83 2.47 10.26
N TYR A 190 -10.71 2.19 10.92
CA TYR A 190 -9.95 3.18 11.70
C TYR A 190 -9.43 4.37 10.88
N TRP A 191 -9.24 4.22 9.56
CA TRP A 191 -8.82 5.30 8.66
C TRP A 191 -9.99 6.00 7.97
N MET A 192 -11.22 5.51 8.12
CA MET A 192 -12.40 6.07 7.44
C MET A 192 -12.78 7.43 8.01
N ALA A 193 -13.14 8.34 7.12
CA ALA A 193 -13.67 9.65 7.52
C ALA A 193 -15.09 9.54 8.10
N PRO A 194 -15.46 10.39 9.06
CA PRO A 194 -16.81 10.37 9.67
C PRO A 194 -17.96 10.41 8.65
N GLU A 195 -17.84 11.27 7.64
CA GLU A 195 -18.87 11.42 6.58
C GLU A 195 -18.97 10.18 5.70
N VAL A 196 -17.91 9.41 5.56
CA VAL A 196 -17.91 8.14 4.83
C VAL A 196 -18.69 7.09 5.62
N ILE A 197 -18.45 7.00 6.93
CA ILE A 197 -19.18 6.08 7.82
C ILE A 197 -20.65 6.42 7.91
N GLN A 198 -20.99 7.72 7.89
CA GLN A 198 -22.37 8.22 7.94
C GLN A 198 -23.08 8.19 6.57
N GLU A 199 -22.40 7.73 5.51
CA GLU A 199 -22.93 7.68 4.14
C GLU A 199 -23.43 9.05 3.61
N ILE A 200 -22.90 10.16 4.17
CA ILE A 200 -23.28 11.53 3.77
C ILE A 200 -22.68 11.91 2.41
N GLY A 201 -21.70 11.15 1.94
CA GLY A 201 -21.07 11.30 0.65
C GLY A 201 -19.55 11.24 0.71
N TYR A 202 -18.98 10.72 -0.36
CA TYR A 202 -17.54 10.64 -0.56
C TYR A 202 -17.05 11.89 -1.29
N ASN A 203 -16.04 12.56 -0.75
CA ASN A 203 -15.34 13.62 -1.45
C ASN A 203 -13.82 13.49 -1.24
N TYR A 204 -13.04 14.35 -1.86
CA TYR A 204 -11.57 14.35 -1.77
C TYR A 204 -11.06 14.54 -0.34
N SER A 205 -11.84 15.20 0.54
CA SER A 205 -11.45 15.41 1.94
C SER A 205 -11.43 14.13 2.76
N ALA A 206 -12.09 13.07 2.30
CA ALA A 206 -12.03 11.75 2.95
C ALA A 206 -10.63 11.14 2.86
N ASP A 207 -9.93 11.29 1.71
CA ASP A 207 -8.54 10.86 1.57
C ASP A 207 -7.61 11.66 2.49
N ILE A 208 -7.88 12.97 2.68
CA ILE A 208 -7.08 13.82 3.57
C ILE A 208 -7.29 13.43 5.03
N TRP A 209 -8.52 13.07 5.43
CA TRP A 209 -8.75 12.48 6.75
C TRP A 209 -7.94 11.19 6.93
N SER A 210 -8.04 10.25 6.00
CA SER A 210 -7.31 8.98 6.05
C SER A 210 -5.79 9.20 6.08
N LEU A 211 -5.28 10.22 5.37
CA LEU A 211 -3.86 10.59 5.43
C LEU A 211 -3.47 11.16 6.80
N GLY A 212 -4.34 11.96 7.45
CA GLY A 212 -4.14 12.42 8.83
C GLY A 212 -4.07 11.27 9.83
N ILE A 213 -4.98 10.30 9.71
CA ILE A 213 -4.95 9.07 10.52
C ILE A 213 -3.67 8.27 10.25
N THR A 214 -3.23 8.21 8.99
CA THR A 214 -1.98 7.54 8.62
C THR A 214 -0.75 8.26 9.20
N ALA A 215 -0.78 9.58 9.31
CA ALA A 215 0.26 10.35 10.00
C ALA A 215 0.36 9.95 11.48
N ILE A 216 -0.78 9.82 12.17
CA ILE A 216 -0.83 9.31 13.54
C ILE A 216 -0.36 7.85 13.62
N GLU A 217 -0.75 7.00 12.67
CA GLU A 217 -0.27 5.62 12.55
C GLU A 217 1.26 5.56 12.45
N MET A 218 1.87 6.41 11.64
CA MET A 218 3.33 6.49 11.50
C MET A 218 4.02 6.98 12.78
N ALA A 219 3.41 7.92 13.50
CA ALA A 219 3.92 8.50 14.73
C ALA A 219 3.76 7.59 15.96
N ASP A 220 2.61 6.92 16.09
CA ASP A 220 2.21 6.15 17.26
C ASP A 220 2.32 4.63 17.06
N GLY A 221 2.60 4.16 15.81
CA GLY A 221 2.75 2.75 15.44
C GLY A 221 1.45 2.04 15.10
N LYS A 222 0.29 2.66 15.38
CA LYS A 222 -1.04 2.15 15.05
C LYS A 222 -2.04 3.30 14.91
N PRO A 223 -3.12 3.13 14.14
CA PRO A 223 -4.14 4.16 14.02
C PRO A 223 -4.90 4.34 15.34
N PRO A 224 -5.55 5.50 15.53
CA PRO A 224 -6.47 5.70 16.65
C PRO A 224 -7.54 4.61 16.71
N LEU A 225 -7.97 4.26 17.91
CA LEU A 225 -8.99 3.22 18.17
C LEU A 225 -8.60 1.80 17.72
N ALA A 226 -7.37 1.53 17.30
CA ALA A 226 -6.92 0.19 16.88
C ALA A 226 -7.07 -0.90 17.97
N ASP A 227 -7.16 -0.51 19.22
CA ASP A 227 -7.36 -1.42 20.37
C ASP A 227 -8.85 -1.74 20.62
N ILE A 228 -9.76 -1.13 19.84
CA ILE A 228 -11.21 -1.27 19.97
C ILE A 228 -11.73 -2.12 18.81
N HIS A 229 -12.73 -2.95 19.08
CA HIS A 229 -13.37 -3.76 18.05
C HIS A 229 -13.85 -2.88 16.88
N PRO A 230 -13.60 -3.25 15.61
CA PRO A 230 -13.91 -2.43 14.43
C PRO A 230 -15.35 -1.91 14.38
N MET A 231 -16.33 -2.74 14.71
CA MET A 231 -17.75 -2.34 14.76
C MET A 231 -17.99 -1.21 15.76
N ARG A 232 -17.33 -1.25 16.93
CA ARG A 232 -17.46 -0.17 17.91
C ARG A 232 -16.78 1.12 17.43
N ALA A 233 -15.64 1.01 16.75
CA ALA A 233 -14.95 2.15 16.16
C ALA A 233 -15.83 2.88 15.14
N LEU A 234 -16.64 2.16 14.32
CA LEU A 234 -17.59 2.77 13.39
C LEU A 234 -18.60 3.73 14.06
N PHE A 235 -19.04 3.44 15.28
CA PHE A 235 -19.93 4.33 16.03
C PHE A 235 -19.18 5.47 16.72
N MET A 236 -17.91 5.24 17.10
CA MET A 236 -17.13 6.23 17.84
C MET A 236 -16.54 7.31 16.93
N ILE A 237 -16.06 6.96 15.74
CA ILE A 237 -15.39 7.89 14.82
C ILE A 237 -16.31 9.10 14.48
N PRO A 238 -17.59 8.92 14.14
CA PRO A 238 -18.47 10.04 13.83
C PRO A 238 -18.89 10.88 15.05
N SER A 239 -18.83 10.30 16.26
CA SER A 239 -19.33 10.93 17.49
C SER A 239 -18.25 11.61 18.34
N GLN A 240 -16.97 11.42 17.98
CA GLN A 240 -15.83 11.98 18.71
C GLN A 240 -15.14 13.11 17.95
N PRO A 241 -14.45 14.04 18.66
CA PRO A 241 -13.60 15.00 17.97
C PRO A 241 -12.48 14.30 17.19
N PRO A 242 -11.85 14.99 16.22
CA PRO A 242 -10.69 14.44 15.50
C PRO A 242 -9.61 13.92 16.45
N PRO A 243 -9.04 12.74 16.18
CA PRO A 243 -8.05 12.16 17.04
C PRO A 243 -6.74 12.98 17.07
N ALA A 244 -6.04 12.92 18.20
CA ALA A 244 -4.75 13.56 18.40
C ALA A 244 -3.64 12.52 18.59
N LEU A 245 -2.39 12.95 18.42
CA LEU A 245 -1.18 12.17 18.75
C LEU A 245 -1.16 11.80 20.24
N ARG A 246 -0.68 10.60 20.58
CA ARG A 246 -0.62 10.12 22.00
C ARG A 246 0.29 10.97 22.88
N LYS A 247 1.39 11.49 22.33
CA LYS A 247 2.35 12.34 23.04
C LYS A 247 2.55 13.64 22.27
N PRO A 248 1.58 14.59 22.30
CA PRO A 248 1.64 15.79 21.49
C PRO A 248 2.87 16.65 21.75
N SER A 249 3.39 16.66 23.00
CA SER A 249 4.56 17.46 23.40
C SER A 249 5.88 17.01 22.76
N THR A 250 5.94 15.82 22.16
CA THR A 250 7.15 15.32 21.49
C THR A 250 7.22 15.70 20.02
N TRP A 251 6.20 16.37 19.50
CA TRP A 251 6.05 16.73 18.09
C TRP A 251 5.99 18.24 17.93
N SER A 252 6.45 18.75 16.80
CA SER A 252 6.42 20.19 16.49
C SER A 252 5.00 20.76 16.46
N ALA A 253 4.86 22.06 16.58
CA ALA A 253 3.58 22.75 16.45
C ALA A 253 3.01 22.58 15.03
N GLU A 254 3.89 22.61 14.02
CA GLU A 254 3.58 22.46 12.60
C GLU A 254 2.97 21.08 12.31
N PHE A 255 3.57 20.00 12.83
CA PHE A 255 3.01 18.66 12.67
C PHE A 255 1.68 18.49 13.40
N ARG A 256 1.55 19.01 14.62
CA ARG A 256 0.30 18.97 15.38
C ARG A 256 -0.83 19.79 14.71
N ALA A 257 -0.48 20.82 13.97
CA ALA A 257 -1.42 21.67 13.23
C ALA A 257 -1.83 21.06 11.87
N PHE A 258 -1.34 19.87 11.52
CA PHE A 258 -1.72 19.18 10.27
C PHE A 258 -3.23 18.98 10.24
N SER A 259 -3.92 19.84 9.51
CA SER A 259 -5.39 19.93 9.45
C SER A 259 -5.93 19.30 8.16
N ARG A 260 -7.21 19.46 7.88
CA ARG A 260 -7.94 18.82 6.78
C ARG A 260 -8.30 19.78 5.60
N PRO A 261 -7.35 20.53 5.01
CA PRO A 261 -7.58 21.27 3.77
C PRO A 261 -7.45 20.33 2.55
N THR A 262 -7.31 20.91 1.35
CA THR A 262 -7.03 20.12 0.13
C THR A 262 -5.57 19.63 0.12
N ALA A 263 -5.28 18.59 -0.69
CA ALA A 263 -3.91 18.09 -0.87
C ALA A 263 -2.98 19.19 -1.39
N ALA A 264 -3.43 20.02 -2.35
CA ALA A 264 -2.69 21.13 -2.88
C ALA A 264 -2.35 22.18 -1.79
N ALA A 265 -3.30 22.49 -0.90
CA ALA A 265 -3.08 23.44 0.20
C ALA A 265 -2.09 22.88 1.24
N LEU A 266 -2.17 21.59 1.58
CA LEU A 266 -1.24 20.94 2.50
C LEU A 266 0.20 20.92 1.97
N LEU A 267 0.38 20.76 0.65
CA LEU A 267 1.70 20.85 0.01
C LEU A 267 2.37 22.21 0.19
N GLN A 268 1.62 23.27 0.50
CA GLN A 268 2.14 24.62 0.75
C GLN A 268 2.47 24.88 2.24
N THR A 269 2.08 23.99 3.16
CA THR A 269 2.38 24.14 4.58
C THR A 269 3.89 24.05 4.83
N GLU A 270 4.37 24.78 5.83
CA GLU A 270 5.78 24.82 6.21
C GLU A 270 6.28 23.42 6.59
N PHE A 271 5.49 22.66 7.32
CA PHE A 271 5.78 21.28 7.70
C PHE A 271 6.12 20.38 6.49
N ILE A 272 5.33 20.46 5.40
CA ILE A 272 5.53 19.63 4.21
C ILE A 272 6.64 20.20 3.31
N ARG A 273 6.74 21.52 3.20
CA ARG A 273 7.80 22.19 2.38
C ARG A 273 9.20 21.92 2.93
N ASN A 274 9.35 21.78 4.23
CA ASN A 274 10.60 21.48 4.91
C ASN A 274 10.93 19.98 4.95
N SER A 275 10.14 19.13 4.28
CA SER A 275 10.39 17.69 4.22
C SER A 275 11.77 17.38 3.64
N LYS A 276 12.41 16.34 4.18
CA LYS A 276 13.75 15.93 3.78
C LYS A 276 13.71 15.12 2.45
N PRO A 277 14.85 14.98 1.76
CA PRO A 277 14.97 14.09 0.60
C PRO A 277 14.54 12.66 0.93
N CYS A 278 14.00 11.95 -0.04
CA CYS A 278 13.47 10.58 0.15
C CYS A 278 14.52 9.56 0.64
N SER A 279 15.80 9.85 0.50
CA SER A 279 16.89 9.05 1.03
C SER A 279 16.82 8.84 2.55
N ILE A 280 16.17 9.76 3.29
CA ILE A 280 15.97 9.60 4.75
C ILE A 280 15.16 8.33 5.06
N LEU A 281 14.25 7.92 4.17
CA LEU A 281 13.42 6.72 4.35
C LEU A 281 14.20 5.43 4.16
N LEU A 282 15.38 5.50 3.53
CA LEU A 282 16.30 4.37 3.33
C LEU A 282 17.39 4.28 4.41
N ALA A 283 17.54 5.32 5.24
CA ALA A 283 18.51 5.32 6.32
C ALA A 283 18.21 4.17 7.29
N ARG A 284 18.97 3.08 7.17
CA ARG A 284 18.90 1.89 8.03
C ARG A 284 19.74 2.09 9.27
N PRO A 285 19.29 1.66 10.43
CA PRO A 285 20.19 1.12 11.43
C PRO A 285 20.41 -0.37 11.10
N ALA A 286 21.69 -0.75 10.92
CA ALA A 286 22.24 -2.11 10.80
C ALA A 286 22.06 -2.87 9.47
N SER A 287 23.24 -3.34 8.98
CA SER A 287 23.64 -4.41 8.04
C SER A 287 22.65 -4.92 6.96
N ALA A 288 23.17 -4.88 5.72
CA ALA A 288 22.51 -5.37 4.51
C ALA A 288 22.19 -6.89 4.56
N ASP A 289 22.71 -7.62 5.51
CA ASP A 289 22.58 -9.08 5.63
C ASP A 289 21.26 -9.55 6.20
N ASP A 290 20.52 -8.70 6.92
CA ASP A 290 19.25 -9.06 7.58
C ASP A 290 18.05 -9.17 6.61
N VAL A 291 18.16 -8.72 5.36
CA VAL A 291 17.04 -8.73 4.40
C VAL A 291 16.99 -9.99 3.56
N GLU A 292 18.12 -10.65 3.34
CA GLU A 292 18.13 -11.95 2.65
C GLU A 292 17.66 -13.09 3.58
N GLU A 293 17.96 -13.02 4.88
CA GLU A 293 17.48 -14.02 5.85
C GLU A 293 16.01 -13.83 6.25
N GLY A 294 15.47 -12.61 6.25
CA GLY A 294 14.07 -12.33 6.58
C GLY A 294 13.06 -12.88 5.57
N SER A 295 13.43 -13.03 4.30
CA SER A 295 12.56 -13.64 3.29
C SER A 295 12.53 -15.17 3.39
N GLY A 296 13.53 -15.79 4.02
CA GLY A 296 13.61 -17.23 4.24
C GLY A 296 12.89 -17.73 5.48
N THR A 297 12.70 -16.87 6.48
CA THR A 297 12.18 -17.30 7.80
C THR A 297 10.66 -17.34 7.88
N MET A 298 9.94 -16.62 6.99
CA MET A 298 8.47 -16.68 6.96
C MET A 298 7.91 -18.03 6.46
N VAL A 299 8.71 -18.87 5.81
CA VAL A 299 8.27 -20.20 5.34
C VAL A 299 8.43 -21.28 6.42
N ARG A 300 9.24 -21.04 7.47
CA ARG A 300 9.51 -22.07 8.49
C ARG A 300 8.65 -22.05 9.73
N GLN A 301 7.95 -20.96 10.05
CA GLN A 301 7.11 -20.91 11.25
C GLN A 301 5.71 -21.55 11.13
N ASN A 302 5.25 -21.86 9.90
CA ASN A 302 3.96 -22.56 9.71
C ASN A 302 4.07 -24.11 9.65
N ARG A 303 5.22 -24.70 10.00
CA ARG A 303 5.40 -26.16 9.99
C ARG A 303 5.59 -26.81 11.37
N ARG A 304 5.38 -26.08 12.47
CA ARG A 304 5.56 -26.62 13.82
C ARG A 304 4.34 -26.61 14.73
N VAL A 305 3.14 -26.58 14.18
CA VAL A 305 1.92 -26.82 14.96
C VAL A 305 1.06 -27.85 14.23
N ASN A 306 1.50 -29.07 14.15
CA ASN A 306 0.67 -30.28 13.93
C ASN A 306 1.58 -31.52 13.98
N SER A 307 2.05 -31.87 15.16
CA SER A 307 2.46 -33.24 15.46
C SER A 307 2.70 -33.37 16.97
N THR A 308 1.66 -33.51 17.73
CA THR A 308 1.57 -34.27 18.98
C THR A 308 0.11 -34.26 19.39
N ASP A 309 -0.59 -35.27 18.99
CA ASP A 309 -1.41 -36.09 19.89
C ASP A 309 -1.92 -37.30 19.09
N ASP A 310 -1.25 -38.41 19.23
CA ASP A 310 -1.83 -39.71 19.02
C ASP A 310 -1.16 -40.66 20.02
N GLY A 311 -1.96 -41.17 20.92
CA GLY A 311 -1.51 -42.31 21.70
C GLY A 311 -1.98 -42.38 23.13
N ARG A 312 -2.96 -43.31 23.31
CA ARG A 312 -3.24 -44.12 24.52
C ARG A 312 -4.28 -43.58 25.51
N HIS A 313 -5.37 -44.19 25.65
CA HIS A 313 -5.71 -45.35 26.47
C HIS A 313 -7.22 -45.56 26.54
N GLU A 314 -7.57 -46.88 26.41
CA GLU A 314 -8.67 -47.66 26.97
C GLU A 314 -10.11 -47.26 26.66
#